data_72a376b2c14995a8024ba98da8aacd9f
#
_entry.id   72a376b2c14995a8024ba98da8aacd9f
#
_cell.length_a   1.000
_cell.length_b   1.000
_cell.length_c   1.000
_cell.angle_alpha   90.00
_cell.angle_beta   90.00
_cell.angle_gamma   90.00
#
_symmetry.space_group_name_H-M   'P 1'
#
loop_
_entity.id
_entity.type
_entity.pdbx_description
1 polymer ?
#
loop_
_entity_poly.entity_id
_entity_poly.type
_entity_poly.pdbx_seq_one_letter_code
_entity_poly.pdbx_strand_id
1 'polypeptide(L)'
;MGRFEGVYVAIVTPFTHDYEVDYKRLTELCDWLIQEGVNGLVPSGSLGEYATMTGEERAKVIHTVIAAAKSRVPVVVGSAAPSTRQAVEWVQFSKDAGAEGVMALPPINYKPLENEVFAHYEALNTVGLPIIAYNNPHDYKIDLTPDILVRLAKLENIVAVKEFSGDVRRMQDILAQTDLEVMVGVDDLVMEGGLIGATGWIAGVPNALPKEGVELFRLARAGKLAEAQALYRRLLPLFHYDASPQLVQSIKYMMELAGFPVGPTRPPRLPLADDYYAGIKKAFDYAVGAASGR
;
A
#
# COMPACT_ATOMS: atom_id res chain seq x y z
N MET A 1 -0.73 -20.79 -7.19
CA MET A 1 -0.07 -19.49 -7.23
C MET A 1 -1.16 -18.46 -7.00
N GLY A 2 -1.01 -17.59 -6.01
CA GLY A 2 -2.01 -16.56 -5.70
C GLY A 2 -2.10 -15.54 -6.83
N ARG A 3 -3.19 -14.78 -6.86
CA ARG A 3 -3.38 -13.71 -7.87
C ARG A 3 -2.47 -12.52 -7.58
N PHE A 4 -2.30 -12.18 -6.27
CA PHE A 4 -1.49 -11.07 -5.81
C PHE A 4 -0.39 -11.57 -4.86
N GLU A 5 0.76 -11.96 -5.42
CA GLU A 5 1.90 -12.48 -4.64
C GLU A 5 3.06 -11.51 -4.63
N GLY A 6 3.78 -11.46 -3.49
CA GLY A 6 4.99 -10.66 -3.35
C GLY A 6 4.76 -9.23 -2.86
N VAL A 7 5.69 -8.35 -3.16
CA VAL A 7 5.68 -6.96 -2.67
C VAL A 7 5.03 -6.03 -3.67
N TYR A 8 3.91 -5.44 -3.27
CA TYR A 8 3.18 -4.40 -3.98
C TYR A 8 3.47 -3.06 -3.31
N VAL A 9 4.03 -2.12 -4.04
CA VAL A 9 4.35 -0.82 -3.46
C VAL A 9 3.16 0.12 -3.58
N ALA A 10 2.65 0.59 -2.43
CA ALA A 10 1.71 1.71 -2.38
C ALA A 10 2.48 2.97 -2.76
N ILE A 11 2.49 3.31 -4.06
CA ILE A 11 3.37 4.36 -4.58
C ILE A 11 2.94 5.75 -4.14
N VAL A 12 3.92 6.55 -3.75
CA VAL A 12 3.70 7.99 -3.55
C VAL A 12 3.43 8.67 -4.89
N THR A 13 2.71 9.79 -4.86
CA THR A 13 2.58 10.67 -6.02
C THR A 13 3.63 11.77 -5.96
N PRO A 14 4.55 11.85 -6.93
CA PRO A 14 5.49 12.95 -7.01
C PRO A 14 4.79 14.27 -7.32
N PHE A 15 5.19 15.34 -6.62
CA PHE A 15 4.71 16.70 -6.87
C PHE A 15 5.87 17.65 -7.14
N THR A 16 5.63 18.64 -8.00
CA THR A 16 6.53 19.78 -8.17
C THR A 16 6.49 20.70 -6.93
N HIS A 17 7.40 21.68 -6.87
CA HIS A 17 7.37 22.68 -5.80
C HIS A 17 6.08 23.54 -5.79
N ASP A 18 5.39 23.65 -6.94
CA ASP A 18 4.11 24.33 -7.07
C ASP A 18 2.91 23.42 -6.82
N TYR A 19 3.17 22.22 -6.26
CA TYR A 19 2.17 21.18 -5.94
C TYR A 19 1.45 20.58 -7.16
N GLU A 20 1.96 20.76 -8.37
CA GLU A 20 1.43 20.04 -9.54
C GLU A 20 1.94 18.58 -9.56
N VAL A 21 1.14 17.66 -10.11
CA VAL A 21 1.59 16.26 -10.25
C VAL A 21 2.72 16.17 -11.27
N ASP A 22 3.87 15.66 -10.86
CA ASP A 22 5.00 15.39 -11.75
C ASP A 22 4.86 14.00 -12.40
N TYR A 23 4.12 13.94 -13.49
CA TYR A 23 3.87 12.69 -14.23
C TYR A 23 5.13 12.07 -14.83
N LYS A 24 6.14 12.90 -15.16
CA LYS A 24 7.43 12.39 -15.64
C LYS A 24 8.15 11.66 -14.52
N ARG A 25 8.24 12.30 -13.36
CA ARG A 25 8.87 11.70 -12.17
C ARG A 25 8.11 10.45 -11.70
N LEU A 26 6.77 10.45 -11.84
CA LEU A 26 5.95 9.27 -11.55
C LEU A 26 6.28 8.09 -12.47
N THR A 27 6.47 8.35 -13.77
CA THR A 27 6.90 7.30 -14.72
C THR A 27 8.28 6.75 -14.36
N GLU A 28 9.24 7.63 -14.06
CA GLU A 28 10.59 7.24 -13.63
C GLU A 28 10.55 6.41 -12.33
N LEU A 29 9.67 6.79 -11.38
CA LEU A 29 9.47 6.04 -10.14
C LEU A 29 8.96 4.62 -10.40
N CYS A 30 7.94 4.47 -11.26
CA CYS A 30 7.43 3.16 -11.62
C CYS A 30 8.52 2.28 -12.26
N ASP A 31 9.27 2.83 -13.21
CA ASP A 31 10.35 2.12 -13.88
C ASP A 31 11.44 1.69 -12.88
N TRP A 32 11.85 2.56 -11.98
CA TRP A 32 12.83 2.25 -10.95
C TRP A 32 12.35 1.14 -10.02
N LEU A 33 11.14 1.25 -9.45
CA LEU A 33 10.59 0.24 -8.56
C LEU A 33 10.53 -1.14 -9.23
N ILE A 34 10.09 -1.20 -10.48
CA ILE A 34 10.02 -2.46 -11.25
C ILE A 34 11.40 -3.04 -11.49
N GLN A 35 12.40 -2.21 -11.83
CA GLN A 35 13.79 -2.65 -12.00
C GLN A 35 14.40 -3.19 -10.71
N GLU A 36 14.00 -2.64 -9.56
CA GLU A 36 14.41 -3.10 -8.24
C GLU A 36 13.69 -4.39 -7.77
N GLY A 37 12.76 -4.91 -8.57
CA GLY A 37 12.14 -6.23 -8.40
C GLY A 37 10.83 -6.26 -7.64
N VAL A 38 10.12 -5.12 -7.49
CA VAL A 38 8.77 -5.14 -6.88
C VAL A 38 7.79 -5.95 -7.74
N ASN A 39 6.82 -6.57 -7.10
CA ASN A 39 5.88 -7.48 -7.75
C ASN A 39 4.60 -6.80 -8.23
N GLY A 40 4.34 -5.57 -7.81
CA GLY A 40 3.18 -4.80 -8.24
C GLY A 40 3.22 -3.34 -7.78
N LEU A 41 2.36 -2.52 -8.37
CA LEU A 41 2.23 -1.10 -8.06
C LEU A 41 0.79 -0.78 -7.61
N VAL A 42 0.67 0.05 -6.56
CA VAL A 42 -0.64 0.46 -6.04
C VAL A 42 -0.75 1.99 -6.04
N PRO A 43 -1.14 2.61 -7.16
CA PRO A 43 -1.40 4.05 -7.24
C PRO A 43 -2.71 4.45 -6.57
N SER A 44 -2.86 5.75 -6.30
CA SER A 44 -4.13 6.32 -5.82
C SER A 44 -4.63 5.76 -4.47
N GLY A 45 -3.71 5.25 -3.64
CA GLY A 45 -3.97 4.94 -2.23
C GLY A 45 -3.79 6.16 -1.32
N SER A 46 -3.91 5.96 0.00
CA SER A 46 -3.72 7.00 1.01
C SER A 46 -2.30 7.57 0.96
N LEU A 47 -1.28 6.71 0.80
CA LEU A 47 0.11 7.09 0.64
C LEU A 47 0.34 7.87 -0.67
N GLY A 48 -0.40 7.54 -1.72
CA GLY A 48 -0.40 8.29 -3.00
C GLY A 48 -1.19 9.60 -2.96
N GLU A 49 -1.67 10.02 -1.79
CA GLU A 49 -2.36 11.30 -1.56
C GLU A 49 -3.63 11.51 -2.41
N TYR A 50 -4.38 10.42 -2.70
CA TYR A 50 -5.57 10.48 -3.56
C TYR A 50 -6.58 11.56 -3.13
N ALA A 51 -6.70 11.80 -1.81
CA ALA A 51 -7.66 12.74 -1.25
C ALA A 51 -7.31 14.22 -1.52
N THR A 52 -6.09 14.51 -2.00
CA THR A 52 -5.64 15.87 -2.37
C THR A 52 -5.68 16.11 -3.86
N MET A 53 -6.10 15.13 -4.65
CA MET A 53 -6.16 15.20 -6.11
C MET A 53 -7.56 15.56 -6.61
N THR A 54 -7.63 16.27 -7.71
CA THR A 54 -8.84 16.36 -8.51
C THR A 54 -9.14 15.02 -9.18
N GLY A 55 -10.37 14.82 -9.65
CA GLY A 55 -10.71 13.58 -10.40
C GLY A 55 -9.86 13.41 -11.67
N GLU A 56 -9.55 14.51 -12.36
CA GLU A 56 -8.72 14.51 -13.57
C GLU A 56 -7.26 14.13 -13.26
N GLU A 57 -6.67 14.70 -12.22
CA GLU A 57 -5.33 14.36 -11.77
C GLU A 57 -5.24 12.87 -11.38
N ARG A 58 -6.23 12.40 -10.60
CA ARG A 58 -6.30 11.00 -10.17
C ARG A 58 -6.39 10.05 -11.36
N ALA A 59 -7.27 10.34 -12.32
CA ALA A 59 -7.39 9.56 -13.55
C ALA A 59 -6.07 9.52 -14.33
N LYS A 60 -5.41 10.67 -14.48
CA LYS A 60 -4.13 10.76 -15.19
C LYS A 60 -2.99 10.05 -14.45
N VAL A 61 -2.95 10.09 -13.11
CA VAL A 61 -2.01 9.30 -12.29
C VAL A 61 -2.19 7.81 -12.57
N ILE A 62 -3.44 7.31 -12.53
CA ILE A 62 -3.74 5.90 -12.79
C ILE A 62 -3.28 5.49 -14.20
N HIS A 63 -3.64 6.25 -15.23
CA HIS A 63 -3.20 5.98 -16.59
C HIS A 63 -1.67 6.01 -16.74
N THR A 64 -1.00 6.98 -16.10
CA THR A 64 0.46 7.07 -16.13
C THR A 64 1.12 5.83 -15.54
N VAL A 65 0.63 5.34 -14.40
CA VAL A 65 1.19 4.14 -13.75
C VAL A 65 0.94 2.88 -14.58
N ILE A 66 -0.28 2.70 -15.10
CA ILE A 66 -0.61 1.55 -15.96
C ILE A 66 0.26 1.57 -17.22
N ALA A 67 0.41 2.72 -17.86
CA ALA A 67 1.27 2.86 -19.03
C ALA A 67 2.75 2.61 -18.72
N ALA A 68 3.24 3.07 -17.57
CA ALA A 68 4.61 2.84 -17.13
C ALA A 68 4.85 1.35 -16.79
N ALA A 69 3.91 0.68 -16.14
CA ALA A 69 4.01 -0.74 -15.82
C ALA A 69 4.17 -1.60 -17.07
N LYS A 70 3.52 -1.26 -18.18
CA LYS A 70 3.60 -1.96 -19.48
C LYS A 70 3.43 -3.48 -19.34
N SER A 71 2.51 -3.92 -18.50
CA SER A 71 2.28 -5.33 -18.18
C SER A 71 3.51 -6.09 -17.63
N ARG A 72 4.54 -5.37 -17.16
CA ARG A 72 5.71 -6.00 -16.51
C ARG A 72 5.37 -6.48 -15.10
N VAL A 73 4.51 -5.72 -14.42
CA VAL A 73 3.95 -6.04 -13.11
C VAL A 73 2.49 -5.60 -13.06
N PRO A 74 1.63 -6.27 -12.26
CA PRO A 74 0.25 -5.87 -12.09
C PRO A 74 0.12 -4.50 -11.41
N VAL A 75 -0.95 -3.77 -11.78
CA VAL A 75 -1.35 -2.51 -11.16
C VAL A 75 -2.69 -2.71 -10.43
N VAL A 76 -2.70 -2.44 -9.14
CA VAL A 76 -3.88 -2.49 -8.28
C VAL A 76 -4.25 -1.08 -7.83
N VAL A 77 -5.35 -0.53 -8.31
CA VAL A 77 -5.70 0.88 -8.09
C VAL A 77 -6.45 1.08 -6.77
N GLY A 78 -6.04 2.05 -5.96
CA GLY A 78 -6.83 2.49 -4.81
C GLY A 78 -8.15 3.12 -5.28
N SER A 79 -9.31 2.59 -4.84
CA SER A 79 -10.65 3.01 -5.30
C SER A 79 -11.45 3.78 -4.26
N ALA A 80 -10.82 4.28 -3.19
CA ALA A 80 -11.49 5.04 -2.14
C ALA A 80 -12.27 6.25 -2.69
N ALA A 81 -13.50 6.43 -2.19
CA ALA A 81 -14.37 7.54 -2.58
C ALA A 81 -15.39 7.86 -1.46
N PRO A 82 -15.96 9.08 -1.44
CA PRO A 82 -16.95 9.50 -0.44
C PRO A 82 -18.25 8.68 -0.45
N SER A 83 -18.64 8.12 -1.58
CA SER A 83 -19.89 7.35 -1.72
C SER A 83 -19.66 6.05 -2.48
N THR A 84 -20.54 5.07 -2.26
CA THR A 84 -20.54 3.80 -3.00
C THR A 84 -20.61 4.02 -4.51
N ARG A 85 -21.48 4.94 -4.98
CA ARG A 85 -21.57 5.27 -6.41
C ARG A 85 -20.22 5.69 -7.00
N GLN A 86 -19.55 6.64 -6.35
CA GLN A 86 -18.23 7.11 -6.82
C GLN A 86 -17.15 6.02 -6.70
N ALA A 87 -17.22 5.17 -5.68
CA ALA A 87 -16.31 4.03 -5.58
C ALA A 87 -16.50 3.04 -6.74
N VAL A 88 -17.76 2.72 -7.11
CA VAL A 88 -18.08 1.91 -8.30
C VAL A 88 -17.56 2.56 -9.58
N GLU A 89 -17.73 3.89 -9.74
CA GLU A 89 -17.20 4.65 -10.88
C GLU A 89 -15.67 4.51 -10.98
N TRP A 90 -14.94 4.58 -9.85
CA TRP A 90 -13.50 4.38 -9.83
C TRP A 90 -13.07 2.93 -10.10
N VAL A 91 -13.83 1.94 -9.64
CA VAL A 91 -13.58 0.53 -9.97
C VAL A 91 -13.78 0.29 -11.48
N GLN A 92 -14.88 0.82 -12.05
CA GLN A 92 -15.14 0.73 -13.49
C GLN A 92 -14.06 1.44 -14.30
N PHE A 93 -13.69 2.66 -13.91
CA PHE A 93 -12.59 3.40 -14.55
C PHE A 93 -11.28 2.61 -14.53
N SER A 94 -10.95 1.99 -13.39
CA SER A 94 -9.73 1.19 -13.25
C SER A 94 -9.73 -0.03 -14.17
N LYS A 95 -10.89 -0.70 -14.28
CA LYS A 95 -11.08 -1.82 -15.21
C LYS A 95 -10.87 -1.39 -16.65
N ASP A 96 -11.50 -0.30 -17.06
CA ASP A 96 -11.44 0.22 -18.43
C ASP A 96 -10.03 0.73 -18.79
N ALA A 97 -9.28 1.24 -17.80
CA ALA A 97 -7.89 1.64 -17.94
C ALA A 97 -6.91 0.45 -18.03
N GLY A 98 -7.34 -0.77 -17.71
CA GLY A 98 -6.51 -1.99 -17.80
C GLY A 98 -5.78 -2.34 -16.50
N ALA A 99 -6.31 -1.94 -15.34
CA ALA A 99 -5.80 -2.42 -14.06
C ALA A 99 -6.15 -3.90 -13.82
N GLU A 100 -5.29 -4.63 -13.13
CA GLU A 100 -5.51 -6.04 -12.76
C GLU A 100 -6.38 -6.21 -11.52
N GLY A 101 -6.59 -5.15 -10.76
CA GLY A 101 -7.46 -5.15 -9.58
C GLY A 101 -7.59 -3.77 -8.95
N VAL A 102 -8.39 -3.71 -7.90
CA VAL A 102 -8.51 -2.53 -7.05
C VAL A 102 -8.30 -2.87 -5.58
N MET A 103 -7.76 -1.92 -4.83
CA MET A 103 -7.74 -1.93 -3.37
C MET A 103 -8.87 -1.03 -2.89
N ALA A 104 -9.90 -1.62 -2.29
CA ALA A 104 -11.12 -0.92 -1.92
C ALA A 104 -11.24 -0.75 -0.41
N LEU A 105 -11.42 0.50 0.02
CA LEU A 105 -11.79 0.82 1.39
C LEU A 105 -13.28 0.55 1.63
N PRO A 106 -13.70 0.25 2.89
CA PRO A 106 -15.09 0.35 3.28
C PRO A 106 -15.59 1.81 3.15
N PRO A 107 -16.90 2.08 3.34
CA PRO A 107 -17.41 3.46 3.36
C PRO A 107 -16.67 4.34 4.37
N ILE A 108 -16.09 5.48 3.91
CA ILE A 108 -15.13 6.27 4.70
C ILE A 108 -15.72 7.47 5.44
N ASN A 109 -16.89 7.99 5.01
CA ASN A 109 -17.39 9.28 5.51
C ASN A 109 -18.08 9.20 6.88
N TYR A 110 -18.80 8.12 7.14
CA TYR A 110 -19.53 7.90 8.39
C TYR A 110 -19.02 6.62 9.05
N LYS A 111 -19.46 6.35 10.28
CA LYS A 111 -19.32 5.02 10.85
C LYS A 111 -20.41 4.14 10.24
N PRO A 112 -20.10 3.31 9.25
CA PRO A 112 -21.11 2.48 8.60
C PRO A 112 -21.56 1.34 9.52
N LEU A 113 -22.76 0.88 9.31
CA LEU A 113 -23.23 -0.40 9.85
C LEU A 113 -22.67 -1.54 9.01
N GLU A 114 -22.61 -2.74 9.57
CA GLU A 114 -22.07 -3.92 8.91
C GLU A 114 -22.79 -4.26 7.59
N ASN A 115 -24.12 -4.14 7.58
CA ASN A 115 -24.94 -4.33 6.38
C ASN A 115 -24.67 -3.27 5.29
N GLU A 116 -24.31 -2.04 5.68
CA GLU A 116 -23.91 -0.98 4.74
C GLU A 116 -22.54 -1.27 4.13
N VAL A 117 -21.59 -1.80 4.92
CA VAL A 117 -20.30 -2.27 4.44
C VAL A 117 -20.50 -3.38 3.41
N PHE A 118 -21.34 -4.37 3.74
CA PHE A 118 -21.63 -5.48 2.82
C PHE A 118 -22.25 -4.98 1.51
N ALA A 119 -23.29 -4.14 1.58
CA ALA A 119 -23.94 -3.55 0.40
C ALA A 119 -22.95 -2.72 -0.46
N HIS A 120 -22.00 -2.03 0.19
CA HIS A 120 -20.94 -1.30 -0.53
C HIS A 120 -20.07 -2.27 -1.36
N TYR A 121 -19.53 -3.33 -0.74
CA TYR A 121 -18.71 -4.30 -1.45
C TYR A 121 -19.50 -5.12 -2.48
N GLU A 122 -20.79 -5.43 -2.24
CA GLU A 122 -21.66 -6.01 -3.27
C GLU A 122 -21.73 -5.13 -4.51
N ALA A 123 -21.93 -3.82 -4.33
CA ALA A 123 -21.96 -2.89 -5.45
C ALA A 123 -20.62 -2.84 -6.22
N LEU A 124 -19.48 -2.82 -5.53
CA LEU A 124 -18.17 -2.88 -6.16
C LEU A 124 -17.96 -4.21 -6.92
N ASN A 125 -18.42 -5.32 -6.34
CA ASN A 125 -18.32 -6.65 -6.92
C ASN A 125 -19.04 -6.77 -8.27
N THR A 126 -20.09 -5.99 -8.55
CA THR A 126 -20.81 -6.03 -9.83
C THR A 126 -19.98 -5.63 -11.03
N VAL A 127 -18.88 -4.90 -10.84
CA VAL A 127 -18.00 -4.45 -11.91
C VAL A 127 -17.18 -5.62 -12.49
N GLY A 128 -16.94 -6.67 -11.70
CA GLY A 128 -16.20 -7.85 -12.16
C GLY A 128 -14.70 -7.60 -12.34
N LEU A 129 -14.12 -6.74 -11.51
CA LEU A 129 -12.67 -6.56 -11.37
C LEU A 129 -12.24 -7.12 -10.02
N PRO A 130 -11.11 -7.83 -9.89
CA PRO A 130 -10.61 -8.33 -8.62
C PRO A 130 -10.44 -7.23 -7.57
N ILE A 131 -10.87 -7.50 -6.34
CA ILE A 131 -10.89 -6.54 -5.24
C ILE A 131 -10.05 -7.07 -4.09
N ILE A 132 -9.11 -6.26 -3.63
CA ILE A 132 -8.44 -6.38 -2.34
C ILE A 132 -9.24 -5.53 -1.34
N ALA A 133 -9.96 -6.15 -0.42
CA ALA A 133 -10.63 -5.42 0.65
C ALA A 133 -9.56 -4.82 1.59
N TYR A 134 -9.67 -3.54 1.92
CA TYR A 134 -8.67 -2.88 2.76
C TYR A 134 -9.20 -2.64 4.17
N ASN A 135 -8.67 -3.38 5.14
CA ASN A 135 -8.94 -3.16 6.55
C ASN A 135 -7.89 -2.24 7.17
N ASN A 136 -8.33 -1.08 7.65
CA ASN A 136 -7.52 -0.14 8.44
C ASN A 136 -8.42 0.55 9.49
N PRO A 137 -8.61 -0.10 10.65
CA PRO A 137 -9.48 0.45 11.69
C PRO A 137 -8.89 1.66 12.43
N HIS A 138 -7.62 1.99 12.19
CA HIS A 138 -6.97 3.16 12.79
C HIS A 138 -7.40 4.45 12.10
N ASP A 139 -7.43 4.46 10.76
CA ASP A 139 -7.77 5.64 9.97
C ASP A 139 -9.26 5.70 9.61
N TYR A 140 -9.93 4.54 9.52
CA TYR A 140 -11.32 4.43 9.08
C TYR A 140 -12.20 3.90 10.23
N LYS A 141 -13.46 4.33 10.22
CA LYS A 141 -14.37 4.15 11.36
C LYS A 141 -15.04 2.77 11.44
N ILE A 142 -14.61 1.83 10.63
CA ILE A 142 -15.09 0.44 10.61
C ILE A 142 -13.90 -0.51 10.59
N ASP A 143 -14.04 -1.58 11.33
CA ASP A 143 -13.11 -2.69 11.36
C ASP A 143 -13.70 -3.86 10.58
N LEU A 144 -13.03 -4.28 9.50
CA LEU A 144 -13.36 -5.49 8.75
C LEU A 144 -12.84 -6.70 9.54
N THR A 145 -13.58 -7.07 10.59
CA THR A 145 -13.24 -8.24 11.41
C THR A 145 -13.17 -9.53 10.57
N PRO A 146 -12.51 -10.60 11.04
CA PRO A 146 -12.53 -11.88 10.35
C PRO A 146 -13.94 -12.36 10.00
N ASP A 147 -14.94 -12.19 10.87
CA ASP A 147 -16.35 -12.56 10.60
C ASP A 147 -16.95 -11.78 9.43
N ILE A 148 -16.66 -10.48 9.33
CA ILE A 148 -17.07 -9.66 8.18
C ILE A 148 -16.38 -10.15 6.91
N LEU A 149 -15.06 -10.43 6.98
CA LEU A 149 -14.28 -10.92 5.84
C LEU A 149 -14.74 -12.29 5.36
N VAL A 150 -15.13 -13.21 6.26
CA VAL A 150 -15.77 -14.51 5.90
C VAL A 150 -17.05 -14.30 5.09
N ARG A 151 -17.83 -13.26 5.39
CA ARG A 151 -19.02 -12.92 4.60
C ARG A 151 -18.67 -12.29 3.27
N LEU A 152 -17.70 -11.36 3.25
CA LEU A 152 -17.23 -10.71 2.03
C LEU A 152 -16.58 -11.69 1.06
N ALA A 153 -15.88 -12.71 1.55
CA ALA A 153 -15.26 -13.77 0.75
C ALA A 153 -16.25 -14.59 -0.10
N LYS A 154 -17.57 -14.47 0.16
CA LYS A 154 -18.61 -15.08 -0.67
C LYS A 154 -18.89 -14.29 -1.95
N LEU A 155 -18.40 -13.07 -2.06
CA LEU A 155 -18.47 -12.26 -3.27
C LEU A 155 -17.34 -12.64 -4.22
N GLU A 156 -17.68 -13.03 -5.44
CA GLU A 156 -16.76 -13.65 -6.41
C GLU A 156 -15.48 -12.86 -6.65
N ASN A 157 -15.57 -11.53 -6.66
CA ASN A 157 -14.44 -10.66 -6.98
C ASN A 157 -13.69 -10.15 -5.75
N ILE A 158 -14.12 -10.46 -4.52
CA ILE A 158 -13.34 -10.19 -3.31
C ILE A 158 -12.34 -11.34 -3.16
N VAL A 159 -11.12 -11.12 -3.60
CA VAL A 159 -10.09 -12.20 -3.72
C VAL A 159 -8.98 -12.07 -2.68
N ALA A 160 -8.84 -10.92 -2.06
CA ALA A 160 -7.79 -10.68 -1.08
C ALA A 160 -8.22 -9.64 -0.03
N VAL A 161 -7.46 -9.57 1.04
CA VAL A 161 -7.55 -8.51 2.05
C VAL A 161 -6.17 -7.90 2.29
N LYS A 162 -6.08 -6.56 2.33
CA LYS A 162 -4.97 -5.85 2.96
C LYS A 162 -5.31 -5.66 4.43
N GLU A 163 -4.54 -6.30 5.31
CA GLU A 163 -4.78 -6.26 6.75
C GLU A 163 -3.84 -5.25 7.43
N PHE A 164 -4.41 -4.16 7.96
CA PHE A 164 -3.70 -3.07 8.60
C PHE A 164 -4.17 -2.81 10.05
N SER A 165 -4.70 -3.82 10.74
CA SER A 165 -5.13 -3.65 12.14
C SER A 165 -3.98 -3.63 13.14
N GLY A 166 -2.79 -4.08 12.74
CA GLY A 166 -1.67 -4.24 13.66
C GLY A 166 -1.73 -5.53 14.51
N ASP A 167 -2.71 -6.40 14.27
CA ASP A 167 -2.85 -7.68 14.97
C ASP A 167 -2.58 -8.86 14.03
N VAL A 168 -1.39 -9.43 14.14
CA VAL A 168 -0.95 -10.58 13.33
C VAL A 168 -1.86 -11.81 13.47
N ARG A 169 -2.55 -11.96 14.60
CA ARG A 169 -3.49 -13.08 14.85
C ARG A 169 -4.64 -13.07 13.88
N ARG A 170 -5.12 -11.88 13.47
CA ARG A 170 -6.18 -11.73 12.48
C ARG A 170 -5.83 -12.32 11.13
N MET A 171 -4.57 -12.19 10.71
CA MET A 171 -4.11 -12.82 9.46
C MET A 171 -4.28 -14.34 9.52
N GLN A 172 -3.99 -14.97 10.68
CA GLN A 172 -4.23 -16.39 10.89
C GLN A 172 -5.72 -16.75 10.84
N ASP A 173 -6.56 -15.95 11.50
CA ASP A 173 -8.01 -16.19 11.53
C ASP A 173 -8.61 -16.11 10.12
N ILE A 174 -8.16 -15.15 9.30
CA ILE A 174 -8.59 -14.99 7.91
C ILE A 174 -8.16 -16.20 7.07
N LEU A 175 -6.87 -16.57 7.14
CA LEU A 175 -6.31 -17.71 6.42
C LEU A 175 -6.97 -19.04 6.79
N ALA A 176 -7.38 -19.20 8.05
CA ALA A 176 -8.03 -20.41 8.53
C ALA A 176 -9.51 -20.53 8.12
N GLN A 177 -10.18 -19.42 7.85
CA GLN A 177 -11.64 -19.36 7.66
C GLN A 177 -12.07 -18.99 6.24
N THR A 178 -11.13 -18.57 5.38
CA THR A 178 -11.43 -18.08 4.01
C THR A 178 -10.36 -18.53 3.03
N ASP A 179 -10.69 -18.46 1.74
CA ASP A 179 -9.74 -18.59 0.63
C ASP A 179 -9.14 -17.23 0.20
N LEU A 180 -9.36 -16.18 0.98
CA LEU A 180 -8.81 -14.86 0.67
C LEU A 180 -7.28 -14.86 0.77
N GLU A 181 -6.64 -14.28 -0.22
CA GLU A 181 -5.22 -13.94 -0.10
C GLU A 181 -5.03 -12.85 0.96
N VAL A 182 -4.08 -13.04 1.87
CA VAL A 182 -3.76 -12.03 2.88
C VAL A 182 -2.55 -11.24 2.42
N MET A 183 -2.73 -9.92 2.28
CA MET A 183 -1.67 -8.96 2.02
C MET A 183 -1.35 -8.24 3.32
N VAL A 184 -0.12 -8.32 3.80
CA VAL A 184 0.32 -7.54 4.96
C VAL A 184 0.15 -6.06 4.65
N GLY A 185 -0.47 -5.32 5.56
CA GLY A 185 -0.73 -3.88 5.38
C GLY A 185 0.23 -3.00 6.17
N VAL A 186 0.67 -3.46 7.35
CA VAL A 186 1.56 -2.72 8.25
C VAL A 186 2.99 -3.19 8.02
N ASP A 187 3.90 -2.29 7.66
CA ASP A 187 5.27 -2.64 7.29
C ASP A 187 6.04 -3.36 8.42
N ASP A 188 5.79 -2.98 9.67
CA ASP A 188 6.46 -3.59 10.84
C ASP A 188 5.94 -5.00 11.23
N LEU A 189 4.94 -5.53 10.52
CA LEU A 189 4.47 -6.91 10.67
C LEU A 189 4.78 -7.79 9.44
N VAL A 190 5.59 -7.30 8.50
CA VAL A 190 5.85 -7.99 7.24
C VAL A 190 6.55 -9.33 7.43
N MET A 191 7.47 -9.42 8.38
CA MET A 191 8.20 -10.66 8.64
C MET A 191 7.26 -11.73 9.21
N GLU A 192 6.49 -11.39 10.23
CA GLU A 192 5.52 -12.27 10.86
C GLU A 192 4.44 -12.69 9.88
N GLY A 193 3.88 -11.75 9.11
CA GLY A 193 2.89 -12.03 8.08
C GLY A 193 3.39 -13.00 7.02
N GLY A 194 4.61 -12.80 6.54
CA GLY A 194 5.24 -13.69 5.56
C GLY A 194 5.44 -15.11 6.12
N LEU A 195 5.86 -15.25 7.38
CA LEU A 195 6.07 -16.53 8.04
C LEU A 195 4.77 -17.32 8.25
N ILE A 196 3.66 -16.65 8.57
CA ILE A 196 2.38 -17.30 8.82
C ILE A 196 1.56 -17.57 7.56
N GLY A 197 2.01 -17.15 6.39
CA GLY A 197 1.39 -17.53 5.13
C GLY A 197 0.74 -16.40 4.33
N ALA A 198 0.90 -15.12 4.72
CA ALA A 198 0.48 -14.01 3.87
C ALA A 198 1.11 -14.16 2.48
N THR A 199 0.30 -13.98 1.42
CA THR A 199 0.76 -14.16 0.04
C THR A 199 1.49 -12.94 -0.49
N GLY A 200 1.20 -11.77 0.06
CA GLY A 200 1.79 -10.51 -0.37
C GLY A 200 1.90 -9.48 0.74
N TRP A 201 2.45 -8.34 0.36
CA TRP A 201 2.62 -7.17 1.20
C TRP A 201 2.35 -5.90 0.39
N ILE A 202 1.39 -5.08 0.83
CA ILE A 202 1.16 -3.75 0.24
C ILE A 202 1.89 -2.73 1.09
N ALA A 203 3.05 -2.32 0.63
CA ALA A 203 4.15 -1.75 1.36
C ALA A 203 4.30 -0.24 1.19
N GLY A 204 4.75 0.44 2.23
CA GLY A 204 5.10 1.86 2.24
C GLY A 204 6.60 2.12 2.07
N VAL A 205 7.42 1.66 3.01
CA VAL A 205 8.87 1.89 3.03
C VAL A 205 9.61 1.39 1.76
N PRO A 206 9.18 0.33 1.07
CA PRO A 206 9.74 -0.06 -0.22
C PRO A 206 9.62 0.96 -1.35
N ASN A 207 8.91 2.09 -1.19
CA ASN A 207 9.10 3.26 -2.06
C ASN A 207 10.54 3.78 -2.04
N ALA A 208 11.24 3.67 -0.90
CA ALA A 208 12.61 4.15 -0.71
C ALA A 208 13.65 3.02 -0.77
N LEU A 209 13.32 1.84 -0.26
CA LEU A 209 14.20 0.67 -0.16
C LEU A 209 13.54 -0.58 -0.78
N PRO A 210 13.27 -0.57 -2.10
CA PRO A 210 12.53 -1.64 -2.76
C PRO A 210 13.27 -3.00 -2.71
N LYS A 211 14.57 -3.05 -2.95
CA LYS A 211 15.36 -4.30 -2.91
C LYS A 211 15.31 -4.97 -1.54
N GLU A 212 15.52 -4.17 -0.50
CA GLU A 212 15.50 -4.64 0.88
C GLU A 212 14.11 -5.16 1.25
N GLY A 213 13.05 -4.47 0.85
CA GLY A 213 11.67 -4.90 1.08
C GLY A 213 11.35 -6.22 0.37
N VAL A 214 11.68 -6.33 -0.90
CA VAL A 214 11.49 -7.56 -1.70
C VAL A 214 12.25 -8.73 -1.08
N GLU A 215 13.52 -8.51 -0.71
CA GLU A 215 14.35 -9.55 -0.12
C GLU A 215 13.83 -9.98 1.26
N LEU A 216 13.42 -9.03 2.12
CA LEU A 216 12.85 -9.34 3.42
C LEU A 216 11.61 -10.24 3.30
N PHE A 217 10.66 -9.88 2.44
CA PHE A 217 9.45 -10.66 2.25
C PHE A 217 9.75 -12.04 1.66
N ARG A 218 10.67 -12.13 0.70
CA ARG A 218 11.13 -13.39 0.12
C ARG A 218 11.75 -14.32 1.16
N LEU A 219 12.59 -13.78 2.05
CA LEU A 219 13.24 -14.54 3.13
C LEU A 219 12.21 -15.06 4.15
N ALA A 220 11.25 -14.20 4.55
CA ALA A 220 10.17 -14.57 5.46
C ALA A 220 9.31 -15.70 4.86
N ARG A 221 8.86 -15.56 3.63
CA ARG A 221 8.07 -16.57 2.90
C ARG A 221 8.82 -17.89 2.72
N ALA A 222 10.14 -17.84 2.56
CA ALA A 222 10.98 -19.03 2.42
C ALA A 222 11.32 -19.69 3.77
N GLY A 223 10.86 -19.15 4.90
CA GLY A 223 11.19 -19.65 6.24
C GLY A 223 12.66 -19.47 6.63
N LYS A 224 13.38 -18.58 5.95
CA LYS A 224 14.80 -18.26 6.24
C LYS A 224 14.90 -17.30 7.41
N LEU A 225 14.45 -17.76 8.58
CA LEU A 225 14.20 -16.94 9.76
C LEU A 225 15.40 -16.08 10.19
N ALA A 226 16.60 -16.68 10.26
CA ALA A 226 17.78 -15.95 10.73
C ALA A 226 18.16 -14.78 9.79
N GLU A 227 18.09 -15.02 8.48
CA GLU A 227 18.40 -14.01 7.46
C GLU A 227 17.30 -12.93 7.45
N ALA A 228 16.03 -13.33 7.46
CA ALA A 228 14.88 -12.42 7.54
C ALA A 228 14.98 -11.53 8.78
N GLN A 229 15.25 -12.10 9.96
CA GLN A 229 15.36 -11.37 11.21
C GLN A 229 16.53 -10.36 11.21
N ALA A 230 17.66 -10.73 10.61
CA ALA A 230 18.81 -9.82 10.51
C ALA A 230 18.47 -8.60 9.65
N LEU A 231 17.80 -8.79 8.50
CA LEU A 231 17.38 -7.71 7.62
C LEU A 231 16.23 -6.90 8.26
N TYR A 232 15.22 -7.57 8.81
CA TYR A 232 14.09 -6.93 9.47
C TYR A 232 14.52 -5.97 10.59
N ARG A 233 15.46 -6.39 11.47
CA ARG A 233 15.97 -5.54 12.56
C ARG A 233 16.62 -4.25 12.04
N ARG A 234 17.21 -4.28 10.86
CA ARG A 234 17.79 -3.07 10.24
C ARG A 234 16.69 -2.14 9.71
N LEU A 235 15.63 -2.70 9.13
CA LEU A 235 14.55 -1.93 8.52
C LEU A 235 13.50 -1.46 9.52
N LEU A 236 13.32 -2.19 10.63
CA LEU A 236 12.28 -1.93 11.63
C LEU A 236 12.18 -0.47 12.12
N PRO A 237 13.30 0.25 12.39
CA PRO A 237 13.20 1.66 12.75
C PRO A 237 12.56 2.55 11.68
N LEU A 238 12.65 2.18 10.38
CA LEU A 238 11.96 2.89 9.29
C LEU A 238 10.49 2.49 9.22
N PHE A 239 10.16 1.22 9.42
CA PHE A 239 8.78 0.73 9.39
C PHE A 239 7.88 1.42 10.43
N HIS A 240 8.42 1.78 11.58
CA HIS A 240 7.67 2.54 12.60
C HIS A 240 7.19 3.92 12.10
N TYR A 241 7.85 4.52 11.10
CA TYR A 241 7.38 5.76 10.50
C TYR A 241 6.23 5.55 9.52
N ASP A 242 6.09 4.35 8.93
CA ASP A 242 4.93 4.00 8.09
C ASP A 242 3.63 3.91 8.91
N ALA A 243 3.71 3.47 10.15
CA ALA A 243 2.55 3.40 11.06
C ALA A 243 2.23 4.74 11.76
N SER A 244 2.87 5.85 11.35
CA SER A 244 2.66 7.18 11.96
C SER A 244 1.69 8.05 11.15
N PRO A 245 1.03 9.06 11.76
CA PRO A 245 0.23 10.04 11.01
C PRO A 245 1.02 10.83 9.95
N GLN A 246 2.34 10.85 10.06
CA GLN A 246 3.26 11.55 9.14
C GLN A 246 3.89 10.59 8.10
N LEU A 247 3.27 9.43 7.87
CA LEU A 247 3.80 8.38 6.98
C LEU A 247 4.19 8.91 5.58
N VAL A 248 3.36 9.76 4.96
CA VAL A 248 3.60 10.24 3.60
C VAL A 248 4.84 11.12 3.53
N GLN A 249 4.95 12.07 4.45
CA GLN A 249 6.12 12.95 4.57
C GLN A 249 7.39 12.15 4.86
N SER A 250 7.29 11.17 5.78
CA SER A 250 8.40 10.31 6.18
C SER A 250 8.92 9.47 5.01
N ILE A 251 8.02 8.84 4.27
CA ILE A 251 8.41 8.03 3.09
C ILE A 251 9.00 8.89 1.99
N LYS A 252 8.43 10.06 1.68
CA LYS A 252 9.01 10.97 0.68
C LYS A 252 10.40 11.43 1.08
N TYR A 253 10.65 11.68 2.36
CA TYR A 253 11.98 12.02 2.84
C TYR A 253 12.96 10.82 2.77
N MET A 254 12.51 9.61 3.11
CA MET A 254 13.31 8.39 2.92
C MET A 254 13.71 8.22 1.44
N MET A 255 12.81 8.52 0.50
CA MET A 255 13.11 8.47 -0.93
C MET A 255 14.16 9.52 -1.34
N GLU A 256 14.12 10.71 -0.76
CA GLU A 256 15.15 11.72 -0.96
C GLU A 256 16.52 11.22 -0.47
N LEU A 257 16.58 10.61 0.72
CA LEU A 257 17.78 10.00 1.26
C LEU A 257 18.28 8.83 0.40
N ALA A 258 17.39 8.10 -0.25
CA ALA A 258 17.73 7.05 -1.22
C ALA A 258 18.18 7.58 -2.60
N GLY A 259 18.21 8.90 -2.77
CA GLY A 259 18.62 9.53 -4.04
C GLY A 259 17.51 9.63 -5.08
N PHE A 260 16.26 9.38 -4.68
CA PHE A 260 15.08 9.49 -5.55
C PHE A 260 14.07 10.51 -5.02
N PRO A 261 14.37 11.83 -5.03
CA PRO A 261 13.45 12.86 -4.54
C PRO A 261 12.17 12.91 -5.38
N VAL A 262 11.02 13.04 -4.69
CA VAL A 262 9.68 13.05 -5.30
C VAL A 262 8.86 14.31 -4.94
N GLY A 263 9.54 15.32 -4.42
CA GLY A 263 8.93 16.60 -4.06
C GLY A 263 8.13 16.57 -2.75
N PRO A 264 7.42 17.67 -2.45
CA PRO A 264 6.70 17.84 -1.21
C PRO A 264 5.42 17.00 -1.14
N THR A 265 4.79 16.98 0.03
CA THR A 265 3.39 16.55 0.18
C THR A 265 2.46 17.74 -0.06
N ARG A 266 1.24 17.48 -0.53
CA ARG A 266 0.21 18.51 -0.67
C ARG A 266 -0.43 18.89 0.67
N PRO A 267 -0.80 20.16 0.87
CA PRO A 267 -1.65 20.55 1.99
C PRO A 267 -2.94 19.68 2.07
N PRO A 268 -3.43 19.38 3.28
CA PRO A 268 -3.09 20.00 4.56
C PRO A 268 -1.85 19.44 5.27
N ARG A 269 -1.10 18.51 4.63
CA ARG A 269 0.14 18.00 5.24
C ARG A 269 1.19 19.10 5.27
N LEU A 270 1.79 19.28 6.44
CA LEU A 270 2.89 20.21 6.65
C LEU A 270 4.24 19.46 6.55
N PRO A 271 5.36 20.18 6.30
CA PRO A 271 6.68 19.58 6.44
C PRO A 271 6.89 18.94 7.80
N LEU A 272 7.77 17.94 7.87
CA LEU A 272 8.17 17.33 9.14
C LEU A 272 8.91 18.34 10.02
N ALA A 273 8.87 18.16 11.32
CA ALA A 273 9.72 18.90 12.26
C ALA A 273 11.18 18.43 12.16
N ASP A 274 12.13 19.29 12.57
CA ASP A 274 13.56 19.02 12.42
C ASP A 274 14.03 17.76 13.14
N ASP A 275 13.49 17.48 14.32
CA ASP A 275 13.78 16.27 15.08
C ASP A 275 13.28 15.00 14.39
N TYR A 276 12.16 15.11 13.66
CA TYR A 276 11.63 14.01 12.84
C TYR A 276 12.55 13.71 11.65
N TYR A 277 13.02 14.74 10.93
CA TYR A 277 14.02 14.58 9.86
C TYR A 277 15.29 13.91 10.38
N ALA A 278 15.81 14.35 11.52
CA ALA A 278 17.01 13.76 12.13
C ALA A 278 16.80 12.30 12.54
N GLY A 279 15.61 11.97 13.09
CA GLY A 279 15.23 10.61 13.46
C GLY A 279 15.16 9.67 12.27
N ILE A 280 14.49 10.07 11.20
CA ILE A 280 14.37 9.28 9.96
C ILE A 280 15.75 9.09 9.31
N LYS A 281 16.57 10.16 9.23
CA LYS A 281 17.94 10.05 8.68
C LYS A 281 18.76 9.03 9.46
N LYS A 282 18.73 9.07 10.79
CA LYS A 282 19.44 8.11 11.63
C LYS A 282 18.99 6.67 11.37
N ALA A 283 17.68 6.45 11.27
CA ALA A 283 17.09 5.15 10.99
C ALA A 283 17.47 4.67 9.57
N PHE A 284 17.49 5.56 8.58
CA PHE A 284 17.86 5.26 7.21
C PHE A 284 19.35 4.88 7.11
N ASP A 285 20.25 5.67 7.71
CA ASP A 285 21.69 5.38 7.73
C ASP A 285 21.96 4.00 8.37
N TYR A 286 21.23 3.65 9.43
CA TYR A 286 21.31 2.33 10.04
C TYR A 286 20.81 1.22 9.11
N ALA A 287 19.67 1.43 8.44
CA ALA A 287 19.07 0.45 7.54
C ALA A 287 20.00 0.10 6.35
N VAL A 288 20.64 1.11 5.76
CA VAL A 288 21.54 0.90 4.60
C VAL A 288 22.97 0.52 5.00
N GLY A 289 23.27 0.42 6.31
CA GLY A 289 24.60 0.06 6.80
C GLY A 289 25.64 1.17 6.65
N ALA A 290 25.19 2.43 6.45
CA ALA A 290 26.09 3.57 6.50
C ALA A 290 26.64 3.70 7.93
N ALA A 291 27.96 3.69 8.08
CA ALA A 291 28.59 3.83 9.39
C ALA A 291 28.10 5.14 10.01
N SER A 292 27.36 5.04 11.14
CA SER A 292 27.09 6.20 11.97
C SER A 292 28.45 6.79 12.36
N GLY A 293 28.80 7.93 11.77
CA GLY A 293 29.98 8.67 12.17
C GLY A 293 29.91 8.88 13.69
N ARG A 294 30.85 8.25 14.38
CA ARG A 294 31.07 8.45 15.82
C ARG A 294 31.64 9.83 16.06
#